data_3bd2ec57e2b1a34a87a0ec9fe2bc184e
#
_entry.id   3bd2ec57e2b1a34a87a0ec9fe2bc184e
#
_cell.length_a   1.000
_cell.length_b   1.000
_cell.length_c   1.000
_cell.angle_alpha   90.00
_cell.angle_beta   90.00
_cell.angle_gamma   90.00
#
_symmetry.space_group_name_H-M   'P 1'
#
loop_
_entity.id
_entity.type
_entity.pdbx_description
1 polymer ?
#
loop_
_entity_poly.entity_id
_entity_poly.type
_entity_poly.pdbx_seq_one_letter_code
_entity_poly.pdbx_strand_id
1 'polypeptide(L)'
;MSKFYYNQEQESYDAIVVGTGISGGWAAKELCENGLKTLVLERGPMVKHREDYPTANMDPWDFPHGGRVTREDKEKQEKQSRTGYTTGAASKHWFVNDLEHPYNETKRFDWMRGYHVGGRSIMWGRHSYRWSDIDFTANKKDGIAVDWPVRYKDIAPRYDK
;
A
#
# COMPACT_ATOMS: atom_id res chain seq x y z
N MET A 1 -16.16 20.70 3.66
CA MET A 1 -15.45 21.61 2.73
C MET A 1 -14.05 21.85 3.27
N SER A 2 -13.02 21.29 2.68
CA SER A 2 -11.63 21.59 3.04
C SER A 2 -11.29 22.97 2.47
N LYS A 3 -10.89 23.89 3.35
CA LYS A 3 -10.38 25.19 2.93
C LYS A 3 -8.96 24.98 2.41
N PHE A 4 -8.77 25.16 1.12
CA PHE A 4 -7.44 25.29 0.56
C PHE A 4 -6.92 26.69 0.92
N TYR A 5 -5.89 26.77 1.76
CA TYR A 5 -5.17 27.99 2.00
C TYR A 5 -4.14 28.14 0.87
N TYR A 6 -4.36 29.08 -0.05
CA TYR A 6 -3.33 29.55 -0.95
C TYR A 6 -2.37 30.42 -0.15
N ASN A 7 -1.21 29.90 0.15
CA ASN A 7 -0.11 30.75 0.59
C ASN A 7 0.47 31.42 -0.68
N GLN A 8 0.62 32.74 -0.64
CA GLN A 8 1.02 33.54 -1.83
C GLN A 8 2.50 33.39 -2.20
N GLU A 9 3.30 32.68 -1.43
CA GLU A 9 4.64 32.27 -1.85
C GLU A 9 4.52 31.01 -2.72
N GLN A 10 4.76 31.15 -4.02
CA GLN A 10 4.86 30.01 -4.93
C GLN A 10 6.09 29.18 -4.54
N GLU A 11 5.90 28.19 -3.68
CA GLU A 11 6.93 27.20 -3.46
C GLU A 11 7.09 26.36 -4.73
N SER A 12 8.29 26.40 -5.32
CA SER A 12 8.66 25.52 -6.41
C SER A 12 9.28 24.23 -5.87
N TYR A 13 9.02 23.14 -6.52
CA TYR A 13 9.58 21.82 -6.23
C TYR A 13 10.24 21.28 -7.48
N ASP A 14 11.34 20.53 -7.30
CA ASP A 14 12.05 19.88 -8.40
C ASP A 14 11.34 18.58 -8.80
N ALA A 15 10.64 17.94 -7.87
CA ALA A 15 9.92 16.71 -8.10
C ALA A 15 8.63 16.63 -7.29
N ILE A 16 7.64 15.91 -7.83
CA ILE A 16 6.39 15.57 -7.14
C ILE A 16 6.22 14.06 -7.15
N VAL A 17 6.07 13.48 -5.97
CA VAL A 17 5.76 12.05 -5.78
C VAL A 17 4.32 11.91 -5.31
N VAL A 18 3.52 11.11 -6.00
CA VAL A 18 2.12 10.87 -5.66
C VAL A 18 1.99 9.49 -5.00
N GLY A 19 1.65 9.49 -3.73
CA GLY A 19 1.53 8.30 -2.88
C GLY A 19 2.83 7.95 -2.15
N THR A 20 2.69 7.47 -0.91
CA THR A 20 3.81 7.10 -0.02
C THR A 20 3.92 5.59 0.20
N GLY A 21 3.35 4.79 -0.68
CA GLY A 21 3.52 3.34 -0.66
C GLY A 21 4.97 2.92 -0.95
N ILE A 22 5.21 1.61 -1.09
CA ILE A 22 6.56 1.06 -1.31
C ILE A 22 7.30 1.79 -2.43
N SER A 23 6.69 1.97 -3.59
CA SER A 23 7.35 2.63 -4.74
C SER A 23 7.56 4.12 -4.53
N GLY A 24 6.53 4.84 -4.07
CA GLY A 24 6.62 6.29 -3.86
C GLY A 24 7.56 6.67 -2.72
N GLY A 25 7.57 5.92 -1.63
CA GLY A 25 8.49 6.13 -0.52
C GLY A 25 9.95 6.00 -0.95
N TRP A 26 10.28 4.97 -1.73
CA TRP A 26 11.63 4.80 -2.29
C TRP A 26 11.99 5.89 -3.30
N ALA A 27 11.04 6.28 -4.18
CA ALA A 27 11.26 7.36 -5.13
C ALA A 27 11.55 8.69 -4.40
N ALA A 28 10.76 9.02 -3.38
CA ALA A 28 10.96 10.22 -2.57
C ALA A 28 12.32 10.21 -1.87
N LYS A 29 12.69 9.06 -1.29
CA LYS A 29 14.01 8.89 -0.65
C LYS A 29 15.15 9.16 -1.63
N GLU A 30 15.17 8.48 -2.78
CA GLU A 30 16.23 8.65 -3.77
C GLU A 30 16.30 10.09 -4.31
N LEU A 31 15.16 10.72 -4.58
CA LEU A 31 15.11 12.11 -5.03
C LEU A 31 15.68 13.08 -3.99
N CYS A 32 15.28 12.94 -2.72
CA CYS A 32 15.78 13.78 -1.63
C CYS A 32 17.28 13.56 -1.37
N GLU A 33 17.76 12.31 -1.40
CA GLU A 33 19.18 11.98 -1.22
C GLU A 33 20.07 12.54 -2.36
N ASN A 34 19.47 12.75 -3.54
CA ASN A 34 20.14 13.44 -4.65
C ASN A 34 19.95 14.95 -4.63
N GLY A 35 19.47 15.53 -3.52
CA GLY A 35 19.39 16.96 -3.30
C GLY A 35 18.19 17.66 -3.93
N LEU A 36 17.21 16.92 -4.45
CA LEU A 36 16.00 17.49 -5.05
C LEU A 36 14.98 17.90 -3.98
N LYS A 37 14.44 19.11 -4.08
CA LYS A 37 13.31 19.55 -3.27
C LYS A 37 12.04 18.81 -3.74
N THR A 38 11.60 17.82 -2.97
CA THR A 38 10.55 16.89 -3.37
C THR A 38 9.27 17.13 -2.59
N LEU A 39 8.15 17.34 -3.29
CA LEU A 39 6.81 17.32 -2.72
C LEU A 39 6.24 15.92 -2.78
N VAL A 40 5.76 15.42 -1.64
CA VAL A 40 5.09 14.14 -1.57
C VAL A 40 3.61 14.34 -1.23
N LEU A 41 2.73 13.86 -2.09
CA LEU A 41 1.28 13.92 -1.92
C LEU A 41 0.74 12.56 -1.49
N GLU A 42 0.06 12.51 -0.36
CA GLU A 42 -0.58 11.30 0.16
C GLU A 42 -2.06 11.54 0.43
N ARG A 43 -2.92 10.57 0.10
CA ARG A 43 -4.37 10.71 0.29
C ARG A 43 -4.86 10.23 1.66
N GLY A 44 -4.07 9.41 2.34
CA GLY A 44 -4.43 8.79 3.62
C GLY A 44 -3.81 9.51 4.83
N PRO A 45 -4.31 9.25 6.03
CA PRO A 45 -3.77 9.80 7.26
C PRO A 45 -2.40 9.23 7.62
N MET A 46 -1.66 9.98 8.43
CA MET A 46 -0.47 9.47 9.10
C MET A 46 -0.87 8.37 10.10
N VAL A 47 -0.15 7.27 10.06
CA VAL A 47 -0.28 6.17 11.04
C VAL A 47 0.87 6.29 12.04
N LYS A 48 0.53 6.55 13.29
CA LYS A 48 1.50 6.63 14.36
C LYS A 48 1.78 5.26 14.95
N HIS A 49 3.06 4.95 15.07
CA HIS A 49 3.51 3.69 15.64
C HIS A 49 2.98 3.50 17.06
N ARG A 50 2.35 2.37 17.33
CA ARG A 50 1.68 1.96 18.57
C ARG A 50 0.36 2.68 18.87
N GLU A 51 0.23 3.98 18.62
CA GLU A 51 -1.00 4.74 18.91
C GLU A 51 -2.17 4.28 18.04
N ASP A 52 -1.91 4.09 16.75
CA ASP A 52 -2.92 3.75 15.75
C ASP A 52 -2.99 2.24 15.45
N TYR A 53 -2.59 1.40 16.40
CA TYR A 53 -2.68 -0.06 16.30
C TYR A 53 -3.76 -0.61 17.24
N PRO A 54 -5.06 -0.47 16.90
CA PRO A 54 -6.16 -0.72 17.83
C PRO A 54 -6.26 -2.17 18.31
N THR A 55 -5.64 -3.10 17.59
CA THR A 55 -5.66 -4.54 17.91
C THR A 55 -4.30 -5.08 18.37
N ALA A 56 -3.29 -4.21 18.47
CA ALA A 56 -1.98 -4.63 18.93
C ALA A 56 -2.05 -5.02 20.42
N ASN A 57 -1.43 -6.16 20.75
CA ASN A 57 -1.41 -6.74 22.08
C ASN A 57 -2.78 -7.18 22.63
N MET A 58 -3.81 -7.30 21.79
CA MET A 58 -5.06 -7.95 22.14
C MET A 58 -4.97 -9.45 21.85
N ASP A 59 -5.44 -10.24 22.79
CA ASP A 59 -5.64 -11.66 22.54
C ASP A 59 -6.89 -11.89 21.66
N PRO A 60 -6.96 -12.98 20.90
CA PRO A 60 -8.09 -13.22 19.98
C PRO A 60 -9.48 -13.20 20.65
N TRP A 61 -9.56 -13.60 21.92
CA TRP A 61 -10.81 -13.58 22.70
C TRP A 61 -11.20 -12.19 23.20
N ASP A 62 -10.29 -11.23 23.21
CA ASP A 62 -10.54 -9.84 23.60
C ASP A 62 -11.02 -8.98 22.43
N PHE A 63 -10.98 -9.51 21.22
CA PHE A 63 -11.48 -8.78 20.07
C PHE A 63 -12.99 -8.50 20.18
N PRO A 64 -13.46 -7.33 19.73
CA PRO A 64 -14.87 -7.05 19.62
C PRO A 64 -15.64 -8.19 18.95
N HIS A 65 -16.82 -8.52 19.46
CA HIS A 65 -17.66 -9.62 18.97
C HIS A 65 -16.97 -11.01 18.98
N GLY A 66 -15.99 -11.23 19.86
CA GLY A 66 -15.21 -12.47 19.91
C GLY A 66 -14.45 -12.75 18.60
N GLY A 67 -13.91 -11.70 17.98
CA GLY A 67 -13.17 -11.79 16.73
C GLY A 67 -14.02 -12.00 15.47
N ARG A 68 -15.34 -11.98 15.60
CA ARG A 68 -16.25 -12.16 14.45
C ARG A 68 -16.37 -10.85 13.65
N VAL A 69 -16.31 -10.98 12.33
CA VAL A 69 -16.61 -9.88 11.42
C VAL A 69 -18.11 -9.65 11.37
N THR A 70 -18.56 -8.44 11.66
CA THR A 70 -19.99 -8.10 11.65
C THR A 70 -20.54 -8.07 10.23
N ARG A 71 -21.89 -8.06 10.10
CA ARG A 71 -22.54 -7.89 8.81
C ARG A 71 -22.20 -6.52 8.21
N GLU A 72 -22.21 -5.49 9.03
CA GLU A 72 -21.85 -4.12 8.62
C GLU A 72 -20.41 -4.04 8.09
N ASP A 73 -19.45 -4.68 8.75
CA ASP A 73 -18.07 -4.73 8.28
C ASP A 73 -17.96 -5.43 6.91
N LYS A 74 -18.72 -6.51 6.71
CA LYS A 74 -18.74 -7.22 5.43
C LYS A 74 -19.33 -6.38 4.30
N GLU A 75 -20.37 -5.61 4.60
CA GLU A 75 -20.98 -4.68 3.64
C GLU A 75 -20.01 -3.54 3.28
N LYS A 76 -19.33 -2.95 4.26
CA LYS A 76 -18.32 -1.90 4.04
C LYS A 76 -17.11 -2.36 3.24
N GLN A 77 -16.75 -3.63 3.35
CA GLN A 77 -15.55 -4.20 2.73
C GLN A 77 -15.88 -5.42 1.85
N GLU A 78 -17.02 -5.39 1.18
CA GLU A 78 -17.54 -6.51 0.39
C GLU A 78 -16.52 -7.05 -0.61
N LYS A 79 -15.92 -6.15 -1.41
CA LYS A 79 -14.96 -6.56 -2.45
C LYS A 79 -13.65 -7.08 -1.87
N GLN A 80 -13.16 -6.47 -0.83
CA GLN A 80 -11.93 -6.88 -0.16
C GLN A 80 -12.11 -8.19 0.61
N SER A 81 -13.30 -8.43 1.17
CA SER A 81 -13.63 -9.67 1.89
C SER A 81 -13.62 -10.92 1.01
N ARG A 82 -13.71 -10.77 -0.30
CA ARG A 82 -13.63 -11.88 -1.27
C ARG A 82 -12.31 -12.65 -1.20
N THR A 83 -11.25 -12.04 -0.69
CA THR A 83 -9.94 -12.67 -0.56
C THR A 83 -9.80 -13.52 0.71
N GLY A 84 -10.70 -13.37 1.65
CA GLY A 84 -10.82 -14.22 2.85
C GLY A 84 -9.88 -13.91 4.01
N TYR A 85 -8.77 -13.21 3.80
CA TYR A 85 -7.78 -12.94 4.87
C TYR A 85 -7.62 -11.46 5.22
N THR A 86 -8.23 -10.56 4.47
CA THR A 86 -8.02 -9.11 4.60
C THR A 86 -8.88 -8.45 5.67
N THR A 87 -10.06 -8.97 5.92
CA THR A 87 -11.12 -8.32 6.70
C THR A 87 -11.40 -8.98 8.05
N GLY A 88 -10.42 -9.63 8.64
CA GLY A 88 -10.51 -10.18 9.98
C GLY A 88 -10.56 -9.10 11.07
N ALA A 89 -11.04 -9.45 12.28
CA ALA A 89 -11.14 -8.52 13.41
C ALA A 89 -9.81 -7.80 13.72
N ALA A 90 -8.70 -8.51 13.56
CA ALA A 90 -7.35 -7.98 13.82
C ALA A 90 -6.86 -6.97 12.77
N SER A 91 -7.40 -6.97 11.55
CA SER A 91 -6.81 -6.25 10.42
C SER A 91 -7.78 -5.35 9.64
N LYS A 92 -9.10 -5.51 9.81
CA LYS A 92 -10.12 -4.80 9.01
C LYS A 92 -9.95 -3.28 8.98
N HIS A 93 -9.45 -2.68 10.04
CA HIS A 93 -9.25 -1.24 10.16
C HIS A 93 -8.18 -0.68 9.23
N TRP A 94 -7.32 -1.53 8.68
CA TRP A 94 -6.31 -1.14 7.69
C TRP A 94 -6.87 -1.04 6.27
N PHE A 95 -8.04 -1.62 6.02
CA PHE A 95 -8.63 -1.71 4.69
C PHE A 95 -9.71 -0.66 4.48
N VAL A 96 -9.80 -0.18 3.26
CA VAL A 96 -10.71 0.88 2.86
C VAL A 96 -12.18 0.43 2.95
N ASN A 97 -13.06 1.35 3.32
CA ASN A 97 -14.50 1.20 3.17
C ASN A 97 -14.88 1.33 1.68
N ASP A 98 -15.34 0.24 1.07
CA ASP A 98 -15.69 0.20 -0.35
C ASP A 98 -16.92 1.04 -0.69
N LEU A 99 -17.79 1.34 0.29
CA LEU A 99 -18.96 2.21 0.10
C LEU A 99 -18.56 3.69 0.00
N GLU A 100 -17.53 4.12 0.74
CA GLU A 100 -17.02 5.49 0.69
C GLU A 100 -16.07 5.70 -0.47
N HIS A 101 -15.40 4.65 -0.91
CA HIS A 101 -14.38 4.68 -1.95
C HIS A 101 -14.64 3.61 -3.02
N PRO A 102 -15.77 3.68 -3.74
CA PRO A 102 -16.11 2.69 -4.75
C PRO A 102 -15.13 2.72 -5.94
N TYR A 103 -15.01 1.59 -6.63
CA TYR A 103 -14.37 1.51 -7.94
C TYR A 103 -15.21 0.66 -8.89
N ASN A 104 -15.08 0.93 -10.19
CA ASN A 104 -15.81 0.23 -11.23
C ASN A 104 -15.02 -1.00 -11.69
N GLU A 105 -15.67 -2.16 -11.68
CA GLU A 105 -15.12 -3.39 -12.21
C GLU A 105 -15.70 -3.65 -13.60
N THR A 106 -14.88 -3.54 -14.65
CA THR A 106 -15.26 -4.02 -15.99
C THR A 106 -15.02 -5.53 -16.14
N LYS A 107 -14.05 -6.04 -15.38
CA LYS A 107 -13.82 -7.45 -15.09
C LYS A 107 -13.55 -7.57 -13.59
N ARG A 108 -13.88 -8.70 -12.98
CA ARG A 108 -13.64 -8.92 -11.56
C ARG A 108 -12.20 -8.60 -11.18
N PHE A 109 -12.04 -7.71 -10.22
CA PHE A 109 -10.75 -7.31 -9.67
C PHE A 109 -10.88 -7.03 -8.17
N ASP A 110 -10.29 -7.89 -7.36
CA ASP A 110 -10.35 -7.78 -5.91
C ASP A 110 -9.22 -6.83 -5.43
N TRP A 111 -9.49 -5.55 -5.46
CA TRP A 111 -8.51 -4.52 -5.11
C TRP A 111 -8.45 -4.27 -3.60
N MET A 112 -7.52 -4.93 -2.95
CA MET A 112 -7.21 -4.70 -1.53
C MET A 112 -6.48 -3.37 -1.36
N ARG A 113 -7.12 -2.42 -0.67
CA ARG A 113 -6.65 -1.04 -0.52
C ARG A 113 -6.57 -0.65 0.94
N GLY A 114 -5.52 0.12 1.28
CA GLY A 114 -5.42 0.88 2.50
C GLY A 114 -4.97 2.29 2.17
N TYR A 115 -5.64 3.30 2.74
CA TYR A 115 -5.35 4.70 2.55
C TYR A 115 -4.72 5.28 3.82
N HIS A 116 -3.40 5.27 3.86
CA HIS A 116 -2.57 5.80 4.94
C HIS A 116 -1.15 6.03 4.44
N VAL A 117 -0.42 6.88 5.12
CA VAL A 117 1.02 7.07 4.86
C VAL A 117 1.73 5.72 4.98
N GLY A 118 2.53 5.38 3.98
CA GLY A 118 3.15 4.06 3.84
C GLY A 118 2.32 3.07 3.03
N GLY A 119 1.03 3.33 2.82
CA GLY A 119 0.14 2.50 1.99
C GLY A 119 0.21 1.02 2.35
N ARG A 120 0.31 0.16 1.35
CA ARG A 120 0.35 -1.30 1.56
C ARG A 120 1.62 -1.82 2.24
N SER A 121 2.65 -1.00 2.39
CA SER A 121 3.85 -1.39 3.15
C SER A 121 3.57 -1.64 4.63
N ILE A 122 2.46 -1.14 5.16
CA ILE A 122 2.01 -1.42 6.53
C ILE A 122 1.26 -2.77 6.61
N MET A 123 0.62 -3.21 5.52
CA MET A 123 -0.38 -4.28 5.50
C MET A 123 0.13 -5.65 5.02
N TRP A 124 1.30 -5.71 4.40
CA TRP A 124 1.83 -6.94 3.82
C TRP A 124 2.55 -7.83 4.85
N GLY A 125 2.80 -9.09 4.50
CA GLY A 125 3.44 -10.07 5.39
C GLY A 125 4.92 -9.82 5.67
N ARG A 126 5.55 -8.83 5.04
CA ARG A 126 6.95 -8.39 5.23
C ARG A 126 8.00 -9.45 4.91
N HIS A 127 7.66 -10.38 4.01
CA HIS A 127 8.62 -11.29 3.43
C HIS A 127 9.28 -10.63 2.21
N SER A 128 10.59 -10.48 2.25
CA SER A 128 11.39 -9.97 1.15
C SER A 128 12.42 -11.03 0.75
N TYR A 129 12.45 -11.35 -0.54
CA TYR A 129 13.37 -12.33 -1.09
C TYR A 129 14.29 -11.66 -2.09
N ARG A 130 15.54 -12.10 -2.12
CA ARG A 130 16.43 -11.79 -3.22
C ARG A 130 16.08 -12.72 -4.38
N TRP A 131 15.51 -12.14 -5.43
CA TRP A 131 15.10 -12.90 -6.60
C TRP A 131 16.30 -13.39 -7.42
N SER A 132 16.09 -14.43 -8.17
CA SER A 132 17.08 -15.00 -9.09
C SER A 132 16.81 -14.58 -10.54
N ASP A 133 17.73 -14.89 -11.46
CA ASP A 133 17.53 -14.58 -12.87
C ASP A 133 16.32 -15.32 -13.48
N ILE A 134 15.98 -16.48 -12.91
CA ILE A 134 14.78 -17.23 -13.35
C ILE A 134 13.51 -16.41 -13.14
N ASP A 135 13.39 -15.68 -12.03
CA ASP A 135 12.20 -14.88 -11.73
C ASP A 135 12.02 -13.76 -12.76
N PHE A 136 13.10 -13.17 -13.26
CA PHE A 136 13.06 -12.11 -14.26
C PHE A 136 12.87 -12.62 -15.69
N THR A 137 13.10 -13.89 -15.94
CA THR A 137 13.02 -14.50 -17.29
C THR A 137 11.84 -15.45 -17.46
N ALA A 138 11.11 -15.76 -16.39
CA ALA A 138 10.02 -16.74 -16.38
C ALA A 138 8.95 -16.46 -17.45
N ASN A 139 8.46 -15.23 -17.52
CA ASN A 139 7.44 -14.86 -18.51
C ASN A 139 7.87 -15.13 -19.95
N LYS A 140 9.11 -14.77 -20.28
CA LYS A 140 9.69 -15.04 -21.61
C LYS A 140 9.84 -16.54 -21.87
N LYS A 141 10.33 -17.27 -20.88
CA LYS A 141 10.57 -18.71 -20.99
C LYS A 141 9.27 -19.48 -21.14
N ASP A 142 8.25 -19.12 -20.38
CA ASP A 142 6.97 -19.81 -20.38
C ASP A 142 6.01 -19.30 -21.47
N GLY A 143 6.27 -18.13 -22.04
CA GLY A 143 5.49 -17.57 -23.15
C GLY A 143 4.07 -17.13 -22.77
N ILE A 144 3.78 -16.90 -21.47
CA ILE A 144 2.42 -16.65 -20.97
C ILE A 144 2.13 -15.19 -20.58
N ALA A 145 3.15 -14.36 -20.53
CA ALA A 145 3.00 -12.94 -20.17
C ALA A 145 4.09 -12.09 -20.86
N VAL A 146 4.04 -10.79 -20.61
CA VAL A 146 5.03 -9.84 -21.13
C VAL A 146 6.38 -10.10 -20.48
N ASP A 147 7.44 -10.18 -21.27
CA ASP A 147 8.82 -10.25 -20.76
C ASP A 147 9.17 -9.00 -19.98
N TRP A 148 9.84 -9.15 -18.85
CA TRP A 148 10.27 -8.01 -18.04
C TRP A 148 11.42 -7.27 -18.74
N PRO A 149 11.41 -5.92 -18.73
CA PRO A 149 12.48 -5.12 -19.36
C PRO A 149 13.79 -5.13 -18.56
N VAL A 150 13.80 -5.74 -17.37
CA VAL A 150 14.93 -5.80 -16.43
C VAL A 150 15.35 -7.25 -16.19
N ARG A 151 16.60 -7.45 -15.81
CA ARG A 151 17.18 -8.75 -15.44
C ARG A 151 17.79 -8.68 -14.04
N TYR A 152 18.08 -9.84 -13.47
CA TYR A 152 18.70 -9.90 -12.14
C TYR A 152 19.96 -9.00 -12.01
N LYS A 153 20.83 -9.01 -13.01
CA LYS A 153 22.04 -8.18 -13.04
C LYS A 153 21.78 -6.68 -12.91
N ASP A 154 20.62 -6.21 -13.40
CA ASP A 154 20.24 -4.78 -13.36
C ASP A 154 19.77 -4.38 -11.96
N ILE A 155 19.23 -5.36 -11.20
CA ILE A 155 18.65 -5.16 -9.86
C ILE A 155 19.65 -5.57 -8.76
N ALA A 156 20.56 -6.50 -9.02
CA ALA A 156 21.50 -7.01 -8.01
C ALA A 156 22.18 -5.93 -7.18
N PRO A 157 22.70 -4.81 -7.75
CA PRO A 157 23.31 -3.75 -6.96
C PRO A 157 22.35 -3.04 -6.00
N ARG A 158 21.03 -3.14 -6.24
CA ARG A 158 20.00 -2.56 -5.37
C ARG A 158 19.70 -3.46 -4.18
N TYR A 159 19.88 -4.76 -4.32
CA TYR A 159 19.80 -5.70 -3.19
C TYR A 159 20.97 -5.55 -2.22
N ASP A 160 22.10 -5.04 -2.70
CA ASP A 160 23.32 -4.88 -1.91
C ASP A 160 23.38 -3.53 -1.17
N LYS A 161 22.51 -2.58 -1.52
CA LYS A 161 22.35 -1.26 -0.88
C LYS A 161 21.50 -1.33 0.39
#